data_bed245328120f502ba7b93d9813f2a22
#
_entry.id   bed245328120f502ba7b93d9813f2a22
#
_cell.length_a   1.000
_cell.length_b   1.000
_cell.length_c   1.000
_cell.angle_alpha   90.00
_cell.angle_beta   90.00
_cell.angle_gamma   90.00
#
_symmetry.space_group_name_H-M   'P 1'
#
loop_
_entity.id
_entity.type
_entity.pdbx_description
1 polymer ?
#
loop_
_entity_poly.entity_id
_entity_poly.type
_entity_poly.pdbx_seq_one_letter_code
_entity_poly.pdbx_strand_id
1 'polypeptide(L)' 'MKVKLFASFRDGRFIEKEWVYSEGLTVGRILEELAIDKKEVGVLLVNSRLTEPDYKLGEGDTLSIFPLIGGG' A
#
# COMPACT_ATOMS: atom_id res chain seq x y z
N MET A 1 -3.66 -5.70 -10.58
CA MET A 1 -3.78 -4.46 -9.82
C MET A 1 -2.41 -3.79 -9.68
N LYS A 2 -2.37 -2.56 -9.22
CA LYS A 2 -1.13 -1.80 -9.16
C LYS A 2 -0.86 -1.33 -7.73
N VAL A 3 0.41 -1.37 -7.31
CA VAL A 3 0.83 -0.86 -6.02
C VAL A 3 1.83 0.27 -6.25
N LYS A 4 1.59 1.42 -5.63
CA LYS A 4 2.46 2.59 -5.70
C LYS A 4 3.00 2.92 -4.32
N LEU A 5 4.30 3.13 -4.23
CA LEU A 5 4.96 3.51 -2.99
C LEU A 5 5.48 4.95 -3.11
N PHE A 6 5.46 5.67 -2.00
CA PHE A 6 5.83 7.08 -1.97
C PHE A 6 6.90 7.36 -0.93
N ALA A 7 7.68 8.42 -1.19
CA ALA A 7 8.70 8.91 -0.27
C ALA A 7 9.66 7.79 0.16
N SER A 8 9.95 7.69 1.46
CA SER A 8 10.93 6.73 1.95
C SER A 8 10.54 5.26 1.76
N PHE A 9 9.27 4.97 1.51
CA PHE A 9 8.87 3.58 1.22
C PHE A 9 9.44 3.07 -0.09
N ARG A 10 9.90 3.97 -0.95
CA ARG A 10 10.55 3.61 -2.21
C ARG A 10 11.95 3.05 -2.01
N ASP A 11 12.58 3.36 -0.89
CA ASP A 11 13.96 2.96 -0.63
C ASP A 11 14.09 1.44 -0.57
N GLY A 12 14.93 0.88 -1.45
CA GLY A 12 15.13 -0.56 -1.51
C GLY A 12 13.94 -1.33 -2.06
N ARG A 13 12.94 -0.63 -2.59
CA ARG A 13 11.74 -1.26 -3.14
C ARG A 13 11.51 -0.76 -4.57
N PHE A 14 10.32 -0.26 -4.84
CA PHE A 14 9.92 0.20 -6.18
C PHE A 14 9.09 1.47 -6.04
N ILE A 15 8.90 2.17 -7.15
CA ILE A 15 7.99 3.31 -7.19
C ILE A 15 6.57 2.83 -7.49
N GLU A 16 6.46 1.93 -8.46
CA GLU A 16 5.19 1.40 -8.90
C GLU A 16 5.40 -0.03 -9.40
N LYS A 17 4.46 -0.92 -9.12
CA LYS A 17 4.59 -2.32 -9.50
C LYS A 17 3.23 -2.93 -9.78
N GLU A 18 3.16 -3.74 -10.85
CA GLU A 18 2.00 -4.59 -11.04
C GLU A 18 2.01 -5.68 -9.97
N TRP A 19 0.88 -5.87 -9.34
CA TRP A 19 0.73 -6.85 -8.25
C TRP A 19 -0.24 -7.93 -8.67
N VAL A 20 0.11 -9.16 -8.39
CA VAL A 20 -0.76 -10.28 -8.72
C VAL A 20 -1.97 -10.26 -7.80
N TYR A 21 -3.15 -10.09 -8.38
CA TYR A 21 -4.38 -10.11 -7.61
C TYR A 21 -4.75 -11.55 -7.24
N SER A 22 -5.27 -11.72 -6.04
CA SER A 22 -5.91 -12.97 -5.64
C SER A 22 -7.14 -12.64 -4.81
N GLU A 23 -8.14 -13.50 -4.89
CA GLU A 23 -9.37 -13.27 -4.14
C GLU A 23 -9.09 -13.23 -2.65
N GLY A 24 -9.66 -12.25 -1.96
CA GLY A 24 -9.42 -12.06 -0.53
C GLY A 24 -8.18 -11.26 -0.18
N LEU A 25 -7.45 -10.78 -1.18
CA LEU A 25 -6.26 -9.98 -0.94
C LEU A 25 -6.63 -8.67 -0.22
N THR A 26 -5.95 -8.38 0.90
CA THR A 26 -6.18 -7.16 1.65
C THR A 26 -4.99 -6.22 1.55
N VAL A 27 -5.23 -4.94 1.85
CA VAL A 27 -4.16 -3.94 1.92
C VAL A 27 -3.10 -4.39 2.93
N GLY A 28 -3.54 -4.88 4.09
CA GLY A 28 -2.62 -5.35 5.14
C GLY A 28 -1.72 -6.47 4.69
N ARG A 29 -2.22 -7.38 3.85
CA ARG A 29 -1.40 -8.47 3.32
C ARG A 29 -0.27 -7.93 2.45
N ILE A 30 -0.57 -6.93 1.63
CA ILE A 30 0.46 -6.30 0.80
C ILE A 30 1.51 -5.61 1.67
N LEU A 31 1.09 -4.91 2.73
CA LEU A 31 2.03 -4.30 3.66
C LEU A 31 2.96 -5.34 4.27
N GLU A 32 2.41 -6.50 4.67
CA GLU A 32 3.22 -7.58 5.21
C GLU A 32 4.25 -8.10 4.20
N GLU A 33 3.82 -8.29 2.96
CA GLU A 33 4.74 -8.79 1.93
C GLU A 33 5.83 -7.79 1.60
N LEU A 34 5.55 -6.51 1.75
CA LEU A 34 6.54 -5.46 1.54
C LEU A 34 7.40 -5.20 2.78
N ALA A 35 7.12 -5.89 3.87
CA ALA A 35 7.78 -5.68 5.16
C ALA A 35 7.65 -4.23 5.64
N ILE A 36 6.47 -3.65 5.42
CA ILE A 36 6.15 -2.31 5.90
C ILE A 36 5.32 -2.45 7.18
N ASP A 37 5.84 -1.87 8.26
CA ASP A 37 5.15 -1.86 9.55
C ASP A 37 3.97 -0.87 9.47
N LYS A 38 2.79 -1.32 9.92
CA LYS A 38 1.60 -0.47 9.93
C LYS A 38 1.83 0.84 10.69
N LYS A 39 2.70 0.81 11.69
CA LYS A 39 3.03 2.01 12.47
C LYS A 39 3.74 3.09 11.65
N GLU A 40 4.36 2.70 10.54
CA GLU A 40 5.07 3.63 9.67
C GLU A 40 4.17 4.20 8.59
N VAL A 41 2.98 3.65 8.42
CA VAL A 41 2.06 4.08 7.37
C VAL A 41 1.33 5.35 7.80
N GLY A 42 1.38 6.37 6.94
CA GLY A 42 0.65 7.60 7.17
C GLY A 42 -0.71 7.60 6.50
N VAL A 43 -0.72 7.28 5.21
CA VAL A 43 -1.95 7.31 4.41
C VAL A 43 -1.99 6.09 3.51
N LEU A 44 -3.17 5.49 3.40
CA LEU A 44 -3.44 4.42 2.44
C LEU A 44 -4.59 4.87 1.55
N LEU A 45 -4.39 4.79 0.25
CA LEU A 45 -5.44 5.13 -0.72
C LEU A 45 -5.67 3.97 -1.66
N VAL A 46 -6.93 3.68 -1.93
CA VAL A 46 -7.31 2.76 -3.01
C VAL A 46 -8.14 3.57 -4.00
N ASN A 47 -7.64 3.66 -5.23
CA ASN A 47 -8.29 4.45 -6.28
C ASN A 47 -8.57 5.88 -5.80
N SER A 48 -7.56 6.48 -5.14
CA SER A 48 -7.61 7.86 -4.62
C SER A 48 -8.57 8.07 -3.45
N ARG A 49 -9.03 7.00 -2.80
CA ARG A 49 -9.89 7.09 -1.62
C ARG A 49 -9.20 6.50 -0.41
N LEU A 50 -9.36 7.14 0.73
CA LEU A 50 -8.80 6.63 1.99
C LEU A 50 -9.31 5.23 2.27
N THR A 51 -8.41 4.39 2.76
CA THR A 51 -8.74 3.01 3.09
C THR A 51 -8.00 2.58 4.36
N GLU A 52 -8.23 1.34 4.74
CA GLU A 52 -7.64 0.75 5.95
C GLU A 52 -7.02 -0.59 5.62
N PRO A 53 -6.15 -1.12 6.50
CA PRO A 53 -5.46 -2.40 6.22
C PRO A 53 -6.38 -3.59 5.98
N ASP A 54 -7.57 -3.61 6.55
CA ASP A 54 -8.48 -4.73 6.38
C ASP A 54 -9.33 -4.65 5.11
N TYR A 55 -9.14 -3.61 4.31
CA TYR A 55 -9.88 -3.46 3.06
C TYR A 55 -9.52 -4.56 2.06
N LYS A 56 -10.53 -5.19 1.49
CA LYS A 56 -10.35 -6.22 0.46
C LYS A 56 -10.24 -5.56 -0.91
N LEU A 57 -9.11 -5.79 -1.56
CA LEU A 57 -8.81 -5.19 -2.86
C LEU A 57 -9.57 -5.89 -3.97
N GLY A 58 -9.82 -5.16 -5.05
CA GLY A 58 -10.39 -5.69 -6.27
C GLY A 58 -9.34 -5.76 -7.37
N GLU A 59 -9.63 -6.54 -8.40
CA GLU A 59 -8.65 -6.84 -9.45
C GLU A 59 -8.09 -5.61 -10.16
N GLY A 60 -8.89 -4.59 -10.39
CA GLY A 60 -8.44 -3.39 -11.10
C GLY A 60 -7.99 -2.26 -10.21
N ASP A 61 -7.84 -2.51 -8.91
CA ASP A 61 -7.53 -1.44 -7.96
C ASP A 61 -6.08 -0.96 -8.06
N THR A 62 -5.88 0.30 -7.66
CA THR A 62 -4.56 0.88 -7.47
C THR A 62 -4.43 1.25 -6.00
N LEU A 63 -3.45 0.64 -5.33
CA LEU A 63 -3.15 0.92 -3.93
C LEU A 63 -1.97 1.88 -3.85
N SER A 64 -2.13 2.97 -3.11
CA SER A 64 -1.06 3.95 -2.89
C SER A 64 -0.74 3.99 -1.40
N ILE A 65 0.54 3.85 -1.07
CA ILE A 65 1.02 3.74 0.30
C ILE A 65 2.00 4.87 0.60
N PHE A 66 1.67 5.68 1.60
CA PHE A 66 2.47 6.82 2.02
C PHE A 66 2.96 6.65 3.45
N PRO A 67 4.23 6.97 3.74
CA PRO A 67 4.73 6.91 5.11
C PRO A 67 4.22 8.07 5.94
N LEU A 68 4.38 7.95 7.27
CA LEU A 68 4.19 9.08 8.16
C LEU A 68 5.25 10.12 7.84
N ILE A 69 4.85 11.37 7.76
CA ILE A 69 5.73 12.48 7.43
C ILE A 69 5.72 13.49 8.55
N GLY A 70 6.90 14.04 8.81
CA GLY A 70 7.04 15.03 9.87
C GLY A 70 7.08 14.34 11.20
N GLY A 71 8.08 14.42 11.93
CA GLY A 71 8.27 13.78 13.20
C GLY A 71 7.19 14.11 14.22
N GLY A 72 6.05 13.85 13.80
CA GLY A 72 4.93 14.14 14.59
C GLY A 72 4.59 13.43 15.72
#